data_de451891c21a3e8c4200da3275026003
#
_entry.id   de451891c21a3e8c4200da3275026003
#
_cell.length_a   1.000
_cell.length_b   1.000
_cell.length_c   1.000
_cell.angle_alpha   90.00
_cell.angle_beta   90.00
_cell.angle_gamma   90.00
#
_symmetry.space_group_name_H-M   'P 1'
#
loop_
_entity.id
_entity.type
_entity.pdbx_description
1 polymer ?
#
loop_
_entity_poly.entity_id
_entity_poly.type
_entity_poly.pdbx_seq_one_letter_code
_entity_poly.pdbx_strand_id
1 'polypeptide(L)'
;MDITVGIIGLGPMGGNIARILLSKSFSVAGFDVEAERMKPLGEVGMAMTQSTNEVADMADILITSLPNMTALEAAIAEIVKIQKTDQVIAETSTLALEDKLSIHQKLKAKSKIMLDCPISGTPSMLVGMTASIYASGDEEAYKKYLPVFEGFTATNYFVGKVGNGTKMKLLANYLVHVHTTAAAECMVMGQKAGLDPELIYKVLKPGAGGSKMFDIRGAMMAKSDYREGGGTMFAIYEK
;
A
#
# COMPACT_ATOMS: atom_id res chain seq x y z
N MET A 1 8.25 -6.19 22.81
CA MET A 1 8.26 -4.72 22.84
C MET A 1 6.84 -4.28 22.59
N ASP A 2 6.26 -3.50 23.47
CA ASP A 2 4.94 -2.93 23.24
C ASP A 2 5.07 -1.74 22.28
N ILE A 3 5.05 -2.04 20.98
CA ILE A 3 5.08 -1.01 19.94
C ILE A 3 3.66 -0.55 19.67
N THR A 4 3.40 0.74 19.84
CA THR A 4 2.14 1.36 19.41
C THR A 4 2.28 1.86 17.98
N VAL A 5 1.44 1.32 17.09
CA VAL A 5 1.41 1.71 15.67
C VAL A 5 0.30 2.72 15.45
N GLY A 6 0.65 3.91 14.99
CA GLY A 6 -0.32 4.93 14.58
C GLY A 6 -0.67 4.80 13.11
N ILE A 7 -1.95 4.82 12.76
CA ILE A 7 -2.38 4.77 11.36
C ILE A 7 -3.21 6.00 11.02
N ILE A 8 -2.78 6.71 9.98
CA ILE A 8 -3.43 7.91 9.47
C ILE A 8 -3.95 7.63 8.06
N GLY A 9 -5.28 7.69 7.93
CA GLY A 9 -6.00 7.21 6.75
C GLY A 9 -6.40 5.74 6.88
N LEU A 10 -7.69 5.51 7.16
CA LEU A 10 -8.28 4.18 7.40
C LEU A 10 -9.17 3.73 6.24
N GLY A 11 -8.81 4.15 5.03
CA GLY A 11 -9.38 3.64 3.80
C GLY A 11 -9.10 2.15 3.59
N PRO A 12 -9.36 1.60 2.38
CA PRO A 12 -9.23 0.16 2.11
C PRO A 12 -7.86 -0.44 2.43
N MET A 13 -6.77 0.33 2.30
CA MET A 13 -5.42 -0.16 2.67
C MET A 13 -5.17 0.02 4.17
N GLY A 14 -5.22 1.26 4.68
CA GLY A 14 -4.92 1.56 6.08
C GLY A 14 -5.84 0.86 7.06
N GLY A 15 -7.14 0.76 6.77
CA GLY A 15 -8.09 0.03 7.59
C GLY A 15 -7.81 -1.48 7.67
N ASN A 16 -7.36 -2.10 6.55
CA ASN A 16 -6.94 -3.50 6.59
C ASN A 16 -5.61 -3.68 7.35
N ILE A 17 -4.65 -2.75 7.21
CA ILE A 17 -3.42 -2.77 8.01
C ILE A 17 -3.76 -2.73 9.50
N ALA A 18 -4.64 -1.79 9.92
CA ALA A 18 -5.08 -1.69 11.30
C ALA A 18 -5.68 -2.99 11.81
N ARG A 19 -6.63 -3.57 11.07
CA ARG A 19 -7.31 -4.81 11.44
C ARG A 19 -6.34 -5.99 11.57
N ILE A 20 -5.40 -6.12 10.64
CA ILE A 20 -4.42 -7.21 10.67
C ILE A 20 -3.48 -7.05 11.86
N LEU A 21 -2.96 -5.86 12.12
CA LEU A 21 -2.08 -5.60 13.26
C LEU A 21 -2.79 -5.85 14.60
N LEU A 22 -4.05 -5.41 14.75
CA LEU A 22 -4.87 -5.70 15.93
C LEU A 22 -5.06 -7.20 16.13
N SER A 23 -5.34 -7.96 15.05
CA SER A 23 -5.48 -9.42 15.14
C SER A 23 -4.19 -10.15 15.55
N LYS A 24 -3.04 -9.48 15.41
CA LYS A 24 -1.72 -9.96 15.85
C LYS A 24 -1.28 -9.33 17.18
N SER A 25 -2.22 -8.74 17.91
CA SER A 25 -2.00 -8.17 19.25
C SER A 25 -1.04 -6.97 19.28
N PHE A 26 -0.89 -6.23 18.18
CA PHE A 26 -0.25 -4.93 18.21
C PHE A 26 -1.18 -3.89 18.83
N SER A 27 -0.62 -2.95 19.59
CA SER A 27 -1.34 -1.73 19.99
C SER A 27 -1.49 -0.82 18.77
N VAL A 28 -2.73 -0.45 18.41
CA VAL A 28 -3.00 0.40 17.24
C VAL A 28 -3.81 1.62 17.66
N ALA A 29 -3.34 2.81 17.31
CA ALA A 29 -4.11 4.05 17.36
C ALA A 29 -4.39 4.53 15.93
N GLY A 30 -5.57 5.10 15.67
CA GLY A 30 -5.90 5.48 14.30
C GLY A 30 -6.81 6.68 14.17
N PHE A 31 -6.64 7.39 13.04
CA PHE A 31 -7.45 8.53 12.65
C PHE A 31 -7.80 8.50 11.17
N ASP A 32 -9.05 8.83 10.87
CA ASP A 32 -9.52 9.15 9.51
C ASP A 32 -10.49 10.34 9.61
N VAL A 33 -10.50 11.19 8.60
CA VAL A 33 -11.44 12.32 8.51
C VAL A 33 -12.90 11.84 8.39
N GLU A 34 -13.12 10.63 7.90
CA GLU A 34 -14.41 9.95 7.87
C GLU A 34 -14.57 9.07 9.12
N ALA A 35 -15.24 9.58 10.15
CA ALA A 35 -15.43 8.91 11.45
C ALA A 35 -16.01 7.48 11.31
N GLU A 36 -16.84 7.25 10.29
CA GLU A 36 -17.44 5.94 10.02
C GLU A 36 -16.41 4.84 9.73
N ARG A 37 -15.22 5.20 9.23
CA ARG A 37 -14.13 4.24 9.00
C ARG A 37 -13.44 3.80 10.29
N MET A 38 -13.50 4.60 11.33
CA MET A 38 -12.89 4.32 12.63
C MET A 38 -13.72 3.35 13.46
N LYS A 39 -15.07 3.47 13.43
CA LYS A 39 -15.98 2.70 14.29
C LYS A 39 -15.76 1.19 14.29
N PRO A 40 -15.71 0.50 13.11
CA PRO A 40 -15.51 -0.94 13.09
C PRO A 40 -14.12 -1.39 13.58
N LEU A 41 -13.14 -0.48 13.59
CA LEU A 41 -11.80 -0.74 14.11
C LEU A 41 -11.73 -0.50 15.61
N GLY A 42 -12.47 0.48 16.12
CA GLY A 42 -12.64 0.71 17.54
C GLY A 42 -13.29 -0.49 18.24
N GLU A 43 -14.30 -1.11 17.61
CA GLU A 43 -14.97 -2.32 18.12
C GLU A 43 -14.03 -3.51 18.28
N VAL A 44 -12.94 -3.56 17.50
CA VAL A 44 -11.91 -4.63 17.56
C VAL A 44 -10.62 -4.18 18.26
N GLY A 45 -10.67 -3.06 19.01
CA GLY A 45 -9.61 -2.66 19.95
C GLY A 45 -8.66 -1.57 19.46
N MET A 46 -8.93 -0.90 18.32
CA MET A 46 -8.15 0.28 17.91
C MET A 46 -8.47 1.47 18.83
N ALA A 47 -7.45 2.14 19.35
CA ALA A 47 -7.63 3.43 20.01
C ALA A 47 -8.05 4.48 18.95
N MET A 48 -9.33 4.88 18.99
CA MET A 48 -9.84 5.93 18.11
C MET A 48 -9.41 7.30 18.66
N THR A 49 -8.86 8.14 17.80
CA THR A 49 -8.40 9.49 18.14
C THR A 49 -9.23 10.56 17.43
N GLN A 50 -9.09 11.81 17.88
CA GLN A 50 -9.83 12.94 17.31
C GLN A 50 -9.02 13.69 16.22
N SER A 51 -7.72 13.39 16.13
CA SER A 51 -6.83 14.10 15.21
C SER A 51 -5.57 13.32 14.86
N THR A 52 -4.92 13.71 13.79
CA THR A 52 -3.57 13.24 13.42
C THR A 52 -2.54 13.50 14.53
N ASN A 53 -2.65 14.62 15.24
CA ASN A 53 -1.77 14.95 16.35
C ASN A 53 -1.86 13.91 17.49
N GLU A 54 -3.07 13.52 17.88
CA GLU A 54 -3.26 12.53 18.93
C GLU A 54 -2.65 11.17 18.52
N VAL A 55 -2.87 10.74 17.27
CA VAL A 55 -2.21 9.53 16.76
C VAL A 55 -0.69 9.65 16.86
N ALA A 56 -0.14 10.79 16.40
CA ALA A 56 1.31 11.01 16.38
C ALA A 56 1.90 11.07 17.78
N ASP A 57 1.15 11.58 18.76
CA ASP A 57 1.61 11.62 20.14
C ASP A 57 1.61 10.24 20.81
N MET A 58 0.64 9.40 20.51
CA MET A 58 0.55 8.05 21.05
C MET A 58 1.54 7.05 20.42
N ALA A 59 1.85 7.20 19.13
CA ALA A 59 2.52 6.17 18.34
C ALA A 59 4.05 6.21 18.41
N ASP A 60 4.67 5.04 18.37
CA ASP A 60 6.12 4.86 18.20
C ASP A 60 6.50 4.92 16.71
N ILE A 61 5.65 4.39 15.85
CA ILE A 61 5.74 4.48 14.39
C ILE A 61 4.40 4.91 13.81
N LEU A 62 4.44 5.78 12.82
CA LEU A 62 3.25 6.18 12.06
C LEU A 62 3.23 5.49 10.69
N ILE A 63 2.07 5.02 10.29
CA ILE A 63 1.78 4.56 8.92
C ILE A 63 0.79 5.53 8.30
N THR A 64 1.18 6.19 7.21
CA THR A 64 0.27 7.02 6.43
C THR A 64 -0.23 6.26 5.20
N SER A 65 -1.54 6.24 4.97
CA SER A 65 -2.18 5.58 3.84
C SER A 65 -3.27 6.48 3.26
N LEU A 66 -2.85 7.45 2.46
CA LEU A 66 -3.64 8.62 2.08
C LEU A 66 -3.89 8.68 0.55
N PRO A 67 -5.02 9.23 0.11
CA PRO A 67 -5.43 9.15 -1.30
C PRO A 67 -4.64 10.06 -2.24
N ASN A 68 -4.10 11.18 -1.75
CA ASN A 68 -3.45 12.19 -2.57
C ASN A 68 -2.48 13.05 -1.75
N MET A 69 -1.73 13.90 -2.46
CA MET A 69 -0.72 14.78 -1.86
C MET A 69 -1.32 15.78 -0.88
N THR A 70 -2.48 16.36 -1.17
CA THR A 70 -3.16 17.32 -0.28
C THR A 70 -3.46 16.70 1.09
N ALA A 71 -3.96 15.47 1.11
CA ALA A 71 -4.22 14.74 2.35
C ALA A 71 -2.92 14.42 3.10
N LEU A 72 -1.86 14.05 2.38
CA LEU A 72 -0.56 13.78 2.98
C LEU A 72 0.05 15.06 3.58
N GLU A 73 0.03 16.18 2.86
CA GLU A 73 0.52 17.46 3.37
C GLU A 73 -0.23 17.92 4.62
N ALA A 74 -1.55 17.78 4.65
CA ALA A 74 -2.36 18.10 5.82
C ALA A 74 -1.95 17.23 7.03
N ALA A 75 -1.78 15.92 6.83
CA ALA A 75 -1.34 15.02 7.89
C ALA A 75 0.08 15.36 8.39
N ILE A 76 1.02 15.61 7.48
CA ILE A 76 2.40 15.98 7.83
C ILE A 76 2.45 17.31 8.57
N ALA A 77 1.65 18.30 8.20
CA ALA A 77 1.56 19.58 8.89
C ALA A 77 1.15 19.44 10.37
N GLU A 78 0.35 18.43 10.69
CA GLU A 78 0.00 18.09 12.07
C GLU A 78 1.11 17.29 12.78
N ILE A 79 1.65 16.26 12.11
CA ILE A 79 2.71 15.40 12.67
C ILE A 79 3.95 16.22 13.10
N VAL A 80 4.34 17.22 12.32
CA VAL A 80 5.53 18.03 12.62
C VAL A 80 5.38 18.97 13.82
N LYS A 81 4.16 19.16 14.33
CA LYS A 81 3.92 19.92 15.56
C LYS A 81 4.28 19.12 16.81
N ILE A 82 4.30 17.80 16.74
CA ILE A 82 4.61 16.91 17.86
C ILE A 82 6.12 16.90 18.13
N GLN A 83 6.53 17.16 19.36
CA GLN A 83 7.92 17.29 19.79
C GLN A 83 8.57 15.92 20.09
N LYS A 84 8.35 14.92 19.22
CA LYS A 84 9.04 13.64 19.23
C LYS A 84 10.16 13.66 18.18
N THR A 85 11.41 13.65 18.60
CA THR A 85 12.54 13.46 17.69
C THR A 85 12.62 11.99 17.25
N ASP A 86 13.19 11.76 16.08
CA ASP A 86 13.43 10.42 15.50
C ASP A 86 12.16 9.55 15.34
N GLN A 87 10.96 10.19 15.42
CA GLN A 87 9.73 9.48 15.13
C GLN A 87 9.71 9.03 13.67
N VAL A 88 9.40 7.75 13.45
CA VAL A 88 9.39 7.14 12.13
C VAL A 88 8.01 7.24 11.51
N ILE A 89 7.97 7.71 10.27
CA ILE A 89 6.76 7.78 9.44
C ILE A 89 6.96 6.87 8.23
N ALA A 90 6.27 5.73 8.20
CA ALA A 90 6.19 4.83 7.07
C ALA A 90 5.08 5.31 6.11
N GLU A 91 5.49 5.99 5.05
CA GLU A 91 4.57 6.54 4.06
C GLU A 91 4.28 5.49 2.97
N THR A 92 3.04 4.99 2.92
CA THR A 92 2.66 3.85 2.08
C THR A 92 1.87 4.22 0.83
N SER A 93 1.48 5.48 0.67
CA SER A 93 0.69 5.94 -0.49
C SER A 93 1.51 5.86 -1.78
N THR A 94 0.85 5.66 -2.91
CA THR A 94 1.51 5.74 -4.23
C THR A 94 1.29 7.14 -4.78
N LEU A 95 2.31 7.98 -4.68
CA LEU A 95 2.34 9.39 -5.10
C LEU A 95 3.52 9.63 -6.05
N ALA A 96 3.60 10.82 -6.64
CA ALA A 96 4.75 11.22 -7.46
C ALA A 96 6.04 11.22 -6.62
N LEU A 97 7.15 10.88 -7.25
CA LEU A 97 8.44 10.79 -6.56
C LEU A 97 8.87 12.13 -5.95
N GLU A 98 8.68 13.21 -6.70
CA GLU A 98 9.04 14.57 -6.30
C GLU A 98 8.26 15.00 -5.06
N ASP A 99 6.98 14.65 -4.97
CA ASP A 99 6.12 14.92 -3.82
C ASP A 99 6.65 14.22 -2.56
N LYS A 100 6.98 12.93 -2.69
CA LYS A 100 7.53 12.16 -1.57
C LYS A 100 8.89 12.69 -1.11
N LEU A 101 9.75 13.09 -2.03
CA LEU A 101 11.04 13.70 -1.70
C LEU A 101 10.85 15.05 -0.99
N SER A 102 9.86 15.85 -1.39
CA SER A 102 9.49 17.10 -0.71
C SER A 102 9.03 16.83 0.74
N ILE A 103 8.16 15.85 0.94
CA ILE A 103 7.71 15.44 2.28
C ILE A 103 8.89 14.95 3.13
N HIS A 104 9.77 14.14 2.55
CA HIS A 104 10.97 13.68 3.25
C HIS A 104 11.80 14.87 3.78
N GLN A 105 12.03 15.91 2.97
CA GLN A 105 12.77 17.10 3.40
C GLN A 105 12.04 17.87 4.52
N LYS A 106 10.71 18.01 4.42
CA LYS A 106 9.89 18.64 5.47
C LYS A 106 10.01 17.89 6.80
N LEU A 107 9.94 16.56 6.81
CA LEU A 107 10.07 15.73 7.99
C LEU A 107 11.50 15.78 8.58
N LYS A 108 12.53 15.67 7.73
CA LYS A 108 13.92 15.75 8.13
C LYS A 108 14.25 17.09 8.81
N ALA A 109 13.74 18.21 8.31
CA ALA A 109 13.91 19.53 8.92
C ALA A 109 13.28 19.63 10.32
N LYS A 110 12.45 18.67 10.71
CA LYS A 110 11.81 18.55 12.04
C LYS A 110 12.33 17.35 12.83
N SER A 111 13.53 16.86 12.50
CA SER A 111 14.16 15.69 13.14
C SER A 111 13.26 14.45 13.19
N LYS A 112 12.50 14.22 12.11
CA LYS A 112 11.68 13.02 11.93
C LYS A 112 12.21 12.19 10.77
N ILE A 113 11.99 10.87 10.87
CA ILE A 113 12.49 9.90 9.91
C ILE A 113 11.34 9.46 8.99
N MET A 114 11.48 9.64 7.69
CA MET A 114 10.55 9.07 6.71
C MET A 114 11.12 7.80 6.10
N LEU A 115 10.33 6.74 6.13
CA LEU A 115 10.50 5.56 5.28
C LEU A 115 9.48 5.66 4.13
N ASP A 116 9.96 5.61 2.90
CA ASP A 116 9.11 5.50 1.71
C ASP A 116 8.79 4.01 1.49
N CYS A 117 7.55 3.62 1.78
CA CYS A 117 7.11 2.24 1.97
C CYS A 117 5.88 1.87 1.12
N PRO A 118 5.87 2.09 -0.19
CA PRO A 118 4.70 1.74 -1.00
C PRO A 118 4.44 0.23 -0.96
N ILE A 119 3.14 -0.11 -0.94
CA ILE A 119 2.69 -1.50 -0.88
C ILE A 119 2.39 -2.01 -2.29
N SER A 120 2.96 -3.15 -2.64
CA SER A 120 2.65 -3.89 -3.85
C SER A 120 1.61 -4.95 -3.54
N GLY A 121 0.37 -4.66 -3.89
CA GLY A 121 -0.78 -5.52 -3.65
C GLY A 121 -2.09 -4.73 -3.65
N THR A 122 -3.18 -5.46 -3.59
CA THR A 122 -4.54 -4.95 -3.42
C THR A 122 -4.99 -5.09 -1.96
N PRO A 123 -6.09 -4.45 -1.52
CA PRO A 123 -6.63 -4.68 -0.19
C PRO A 123 -6.89 -6.17 0.12
N SER A 124 -7.35 -6.95 -0.86
CA SER A 124 -7.55 -8.40 -0.71
C SER A 124 -6.23 -9.17 -0.57
N MET A 125 -5.16 -8.71 -1.20
CA MET A 125 -3.82 -9.30 -1.03
C MET A 125 -3.24 -9.01 0.34
N LEU A 126 -3.54 -7.86 0.96
CA LEU A 126 -3.19 -7.60 2.36
C LEU A 126 -3.90 -8.59 3.28
N VAL A 127 -5.22 -8.72 3.16
CA VAL A 127 -6.02 -9.67 3.96
C VAL A 127 -5.53 -11.10 3.77
N GLY A 128 -5.18 -11.49 2.54
CA GLY A 128 -4.62 -12.80 2.21
C GLY A 128 -3.13 -12.97 2.56
N MET A 129 -2.49 -11.98 3.19
CA MET A 129 -1.06 -12.00 3.51
C MET A 129 -0.17 -12.35 2.30
N THR A 130 -0.46 -11.73 1.14
CA THR A 130 0.29 -11.93 -0.13
C THR A 130 0.83 -10.61 -0.71
N ALA A 131 0.61 -9.49 -0.02
CA ALA A 131 1.17 -8.20 -0.39
C ALA A 131 2.64 -8.09 0.01
N SER A 132 3.37 -7.21 -0.69
CA SER A 132 4.77 -6.90 -0.43
C SER A 132 4.96 -5.42 -0.14
N ILE A 133 5.95 -5.06 0.68
CA ILE A 133 6.36 -3.67 0.90
C ILE A 133 7.75 -3.44 0.29
N TYR A 134 7.93 -2.28 -0.33
CA TYR A 134 9.23 -1.82 -0.83
C TYR A 134 9.69 -0.65 0.04
N ALA A 135 10.38 -0.96 1.15
CA ALA A 135 10.82 0.05 2.09
C ALA A 135 12.13 0.71 1.65
N SER A 136 12.21 2.02 1.74
CA SER A 136 13.42 2.78 1.47
C SER A 136 13.56 3.96 2.41
N GLY A 137 14.81 4.35 2.72
CA GLY A 137 15.10 5.43 3.65
C GLY A 137 16.21 5.09 4.63
N ASP A 138 15.97 5.30 5.91
CA ASP A 138 16.87 4.96 6.99
C ASP A 138 16.80 3.45 7.29
N GLU A 139 17.93 2.75 7.12
CA GLU A 139 17.97 1.30 7.26
C GLU A 139 17.80 0.84 8.71
N GLU A 140 18.34 1.60 9.66
CA GLU A 140 18.22 1.25 11.08
C GLU A 140 16.78 1.46 11.58
N ALA A 141 16.11 2.51 11.13
CA ALA A 141 14.69 2.70 11.40
C ALA A 141 13.84 1.58 10.77
N TYR A 142 14.15 1.16 9.53
CA TYR A 142 13.49 0.02 8.91
C TYR A 142 13.67 -1.27 9.72
N LYS A 143 14.91 -1.60 10.12
CA LYS A 143 15.20 -2.81 10.92
C LYS A 143 14.49 -2.79 12.27
N LYS A 144 14.46 -1.63 12.93
CA LYS A 144 13.78 -1.44 14.22
C LYS A 144 12.28 -1.79 14.12
N TYR A 145 11.62 -1.38 13.04
CA TYR A 145 10.19 -1.57 12.86
C TYR A 145 9.82 -2.71 11.88
N LEU A 146 10.78 -3.54 11.48
CA LEU A 146 10.53 -4.70 10.63
C LEU A 146 9.41 -5.61 11.17
N PRO A 147 9.31 -5.90 12.49
CA PRO A 147 8.21 -6.70 13.02
C PRO A 147 6.81 -6.12 12.74
N VAL A 148 6.67 -4.78 12.64
CA VAL A 148 5.42 -4.13 12.27
C VAL A 148 5.08 -4.42 10.81
N PHE A 149 6.06 -4.31 9.90
CA PHE A 149 5.86 -4.59 8.48
C PHE A 149 5.53 -6.06 8.23
N GLU A 150 6.24 -6.98 8.88
CA GLU A 150 5.95 -8.43 8.87
C GLU A 150 4.57 -8.75 9.47
N GLY A 151 4.08 -7.86 10.31
CA GLY A 151 2.74 -7.94 10.89
C GLY A 151 1.64 -7.95 9.82
N PHE A 152 1.79 -7.21 8.72
CA PHE A 152 0.71 -7.04 7.73
C PHE A 152 1.10 -7.33 6.26
N THR A 153 2.35 -7.70 5.98
CA THR A 153 2.78 -8.06 4.61
C THR A 153 3.53 -9.40 4.58
N ALA A 154 3.44 -10.10 3.46
CA ALA A 154 4.09 -11.39 3.26
C ALA A 154 5.61 -11.26 3.09
N THR A 155 6.04 -10.19 2.41
CA THR A 155 7.45 -9.95 2.11
C THR A 155 7.79 -8.47 2.26
N ASN A 156 8.99 -8.22 2.77
CA ASN A 156 9.49 -6.89 3.05
C ASN A 156 10.88 -6.74 2.43
N TYR A 157 11.04 -5.76 1.55
CA TYR A 157 12.31 -5.50 0.88
C TYR A 157 12.80 -4.11 1.24
N PHE A 158 14.00 -4.02 1.82
CA PHE A 158 14.69 -2.75 1.93
C PHE A 158 15.43 -2.47 0.63
N VAL A 159 15.11 -1.36 -0.03
CA VAL A 159 15.62 -1.03 -1.36
C VAL A 159 16.50 0.24 -1.37
N GLY A 160 17.04 0.62 -0.21
CA GLY A 160 18.07 1.66 -0.07
C GLY A 160 17.49 3.05 0.17
N LYS A 161 18.01 4.07 -0.54
CA LYS A 161 17.72 5.49 -0.28
C LYS A 161 16.25 5.84 -0.48
N VAL A 162 15.74 6.82 0.29
CA VAL A 162 14.39 7.39 0.14
C VAL A 162 14.04 7.64 -1.33
N GLY A 163 12.83 7.26 -1.72
CA GLY A 163 12.33 7.34 -3.09
C GLY A 163 12.60 6.07 -3.93
N ASN A 164 13.49 5.18 -3.51
CA ASN A 164 13.68 3.91 -4.23
C ASN A 164 12.48 2.98 -4.09
N GLY A 165 11.77 3.02 -2.95
CA GLY A 165 10.51 2.31 -2.78
C GLY A 165 9.48 2.73 -3.83
N THR A 166 9.26 4.04 -3.96
CA THR A 166 8.37 4.61 -4.98
C THR A 166 8.81 4.22 -6.40
N LYS A 167 10.10 4.33 -6.74
CA LYS A 167 10.62 3.89 -8.04
C LYS A 167 10.34 2.41 -8.31
N MET A 168 10.58 1.55 -7.32
CA MET A 168 10.31 0.11 -7.42
C MET A 168 8.81 -0.15 -7.63
N LYS A 169 7.95 0.60 -6.92
CA LYS A 169 6.49 0.51 -7.09
C LYS A 169 6.04 0.93 -8.48
N LEU A 170 6.62 2.00 -9.05
CA LEU A 170 6.32 2.45 -10.42
C LEU A 170 6.73 1.39 -11.44
N LEU A 171 7.91 0.77 -11.29
CA LEU A 171 8.35 -0.34 -12.15
C LEU A 171 7.42 -1.56 -12.02
N ALA A 172 7.01 -1.92 -10.81
CA ALA A 172 6.06 -3.01 -10.59
C ALA A 172 4.70 -2.70 -11.25
N ASN A 173 4.19 -1.46 -11.11
CA ASN A 173 2.96 -1.04 -11.77
C ASN A 173 3.08 -1.09 -13.29
N TYR A 174 4.20 -0.63 -13.86
CA TYR A 174 4.46 -0.76 -15.30
C TYR A 174 4.29 -2.20 -15.78
N LEU A 175 4.91 -3.17 -15.10
CA LEU A 175 4.76 -4.59 -15.44
C LEU A 175 3.32 -5.09 -15.29
N VAL A 176 2.60 -4.65 -14.27
CA VAL A 176 1.16 -4.98 -14.11
C VAL A 176 0.37 -4.53 -15.33
N HIS A 177 0.62 -3.31 -15.82
CA HIS A 177 -0.08 -2.77 -16.98
C HIS A 177 0.27 -3.51 -18.27
N VAL A 178 1.56 -3.64 -18.58
CA VAL A 178 2.04 -4.31 -19.79
C VAL A 178 1.52 -5.75 -19.86
N HIS A 179 1.64 -6.49 -18.76
CA HIS A 179 1.15 -7.88 -18.71
C HIS A 179 -0.38 -7.97 -18.82
N THR A 180 -1.13 -7.01 -18.25
CA THR A 180 -2.59 -6.99 -18.38
C THR A 180 -3.02 -6.67 -19.80
N THR A 181 -2.38 -5.69 -20.44
CA THR A 181 -2.65 -5.31 -21.84
C THR A 181 -2.32 -6.46 -22.79
N ALA A 182 -1.12 -7.04 -22.67
CA ALA A 182 -0.69 -8.19 -23.47
C ALA A 182 -1.65 -9.39 -23.28
N ALA A 183 -2.12 -9.65 -22.06
CA ALA A 183 -3.12 -10.67 -21.79
C ALA A 183 -4.43 -10.40 -22.54
N ALA A 184 -4.92 -9.16 -22.50
CA ALA A 184 -6.17 -8.78 -23.17
C ALA A 184 -6.04 -8.91 -24.70
N GLU A 185 -4.94 -8.43 -25.28
CA GLU A 185 -4.65 -8.56 -26.71
C GLU A 185 -4.57 -10.02 -27.14
N CYS A 186 -3.87 -10.86 -26.36
CA CYS A 186 -3.77 -12.30 -26.60
C CYS A 186 -5.14 -12.98 -26.60
N MET A 187 -5.99 -12.70 -25.63
CA MET A 187 -7.35 -13.25 -25.55
C MET A 187 -8.19 -12.84 -26.75
N VAL A 188 -8.17 -11.56 -27.15
CA VAL A 188 -8.90 -11.06 -28.33
C VAL A 188 -8.39 -11.69 -29.63
N MET A 189 -7.06 -11.80 -29.81
CA MET A 189 -6.47 -12.44 -30.99
C MET A 189 -6.90 -13.91 -31.11
N GLY A 190 -6.84 -14.65 -29.98
CA GLY A 190 -7.25 -16.05 -29.95
C GLY A 190 -8.73 -16.24 -30.28
N GLN A 191 -9.61 -15.40 -29.71
CA GLN A 191 -11.05 -15.43 -30.03
C GLN A 191 -11.32 -15.11 -31.51
N LYS A 192 -10.64 -14.12 -32.08
CA LYS A 192 -10.76 -13.81 -33.53
C LYS A 192 -10.22 -14.93 -34.42
N ALA A 193 -9.29 -15.72 -33.93
CA ALA A 193 -8.80 -16.92 -34.62
C ALA A 193 -9.71 -18.15 -34.43
N GLY A 194 -10.87 -17.99 -33.75
CA GLY A 194 -11.85 -19.05 -33.55
C GLY A 194 -11.56 -19.97 -32.35
N LEU A 195 -10.64 -19.61 -31.46
CA LEU A 195 -10.34 -20.40 -30.26
C LEU A 195 -11.29 -20.03 -29.10
N ASP A 196 -11.62 -21.03 -28.32
CA ASP A 196 -12.42 -20.85 -27.10
C ASP A 196 -11.59 -20.12 -26.02
N PRO A 197 -12.13 -19.05 -25.38
CA PRO A 197 -11.42 -18.26 -24.39
C PRO A 197 -10.91 -19.06 -23.18
N GLU A 198 -11.69 -20.02 -22.69
CA GLU A 198 -11.29 -20.84 -21.55
C GLU A 198 -10.15 -21.80 -21.96
N LEU A 199 -10.18 -22.30 -23.19
CA LEU A 199 -9.09 -23.10 -23.73
C LEU A 199 -7.79 -22.29 -23.87
N ILE A 200 -7.87 -21.04 -24.40
CA ILE A 200 -6.72 -20.13 -24.50
C ILE A 200 -6.09 -19.95 -23.12
N TYR A 201 -6.90 -19.58 -22.11
CA TYR A 201 -6.42 -19.40 -20.74
C TYR A 201 -5.75 -20.67 -20.17
N LYS A 202 -6.43 -21.81 -20.30
CA LYS A 202 -5.98 -23.09 -19.76
C LYS A 202 -4.63 -23.54 -20.36
N VAL A 203 -4.46 -23.35 -21.66
CA VAL A 203 -3.27 -23.83 -22.40
C VAL A 203 -2.07 -22.88 -22.21
N LEU A 204 -2.30 -21.57 -22.23
CA LEU A 204 -1.20 -20.58 -22.15
C LEU A 204 -0.70 -20.33 -20.72
N LYS A 205 -1.56 -20.50 -19.73
CA LYS A 205 -1.21 -20.24 -18.32
C LYS A 205 0.06 -20.94 -17.83
N PRO A 206 0.27 -22.26 -18.06
CA PRO A 206 1.47 -22.97 -17.59
C PRO A 206 2.68 -22.75 -18.47
N GLY A 207 2.53 -22.11 -19.62
CA GLY A 207 3.60 -21.93 -20.61
C GLY A 207 4.47 -20.70 -20.37
N ALA A 208 5.51 -20.55 -21.18
CA ALA A 208 6.43 -19.41 -21.13
C ALA A 208 5.76 -18.05 -21.37
N GLY A 209 4.60 -18.03 -22.04
CA GLY A 209 3.79 -16.82 -22.22
C GLY A 209 2.95 -16.43 -21.00
N GLY A 210 2.94 -17.24 -19.93
CA GLY A 210 2.21 -16.98 -18.70
C GLY A 210 2.83 -15.83 -17.90
N SER A 211 2.00 -15.17 -17.10
CA SER A 211 2.43 -14.18 -16.12
C SER A 211 1.45 -14.17 -14.95
N LYS A 212 1.85 -13.62 -13.79
CA LYS A 212 0.93 -13.49 -12.65
C LYS A 212 -0.32 -12.67 -13.02
N MET A 213 -0.19 -11.70 -13.91
CA MET A 213 -1.32 -10.93 -14.40
C MET A 213 -2.21 -11.74 -15.35
N PHE A 214 -1.63 -12.58 -16.20
CA PHE A 214 -2.41 -13.52 -17.02
C PHE A 214 -3.14 -14.54 -16.14
N ASP A 215 -2.52 -15.05 -15.07
CA ASP A 215 -3.17 -15.96 -14.12
C ASP A 215 -4.45 -15.35 -13.50
N ILE A 216 -4.38 -14.09 -13.12
CA ILE A 216 -5.47 -13.39 -12.43
C ILE A 216 -6.49 -12.82 -13.43
N ARG A 217 -6.02 -12.04 -14.40
CA ARG A 217 -6.87 -11.28 -15.33
C ARG A 217 -7.34 -12.12 -16.51
N GLY A 218 -6.51 -13.04 -17.00
CA GLY A 218 -6.87 -13.97 -18.07
C GLY A 218 -8.04 -14.87 -17.69
N ALA A 219 -8.10 -15.32 -16.43
CA ALA A 219 -9.24 -16.08 -15.91
C ALA A 219 -10.55 -15.26 -15.94
N MET A 220 -10.48 -13.96 -15.60
CA MET A 220 -11.62 -13.06 -15.65
C MET A 220 -12.03 -12.77 -17.11
N MET A 221 -11.08 -12.51 -17.99
CA MET A 221 -11.29 -12.26 -19.41
C MET A 221 -11.96 -13.47 -20.10
N ALA A 222 -11.48 -14.69 -19.79
CA ALA A 222 -12.06 -15.92 -20.32
C ALA A 222 -13.56 -16.09 -20.01
N LYS A 223 -13.98 -15.59 -18.85
CA LYS A 223 -15.37 -15.67 -18.37
C LYS A 223 -16.20 -14.41 -18.59
N SER A 224 -15.61 -13.38 -19.21
CA SER A 224 -16.20 -12.04 -19.31
C SER A 224 -16.61 -11.46 -17.94
N ASP A 225 -15.89 -11.80 -16.88
CA ASP A 225 -16.12 -11.32 -15.50
C ASP A 225 -15.49 -9.91 -15.33
N TYR A 226 -16.19 -8.90 -15.85
CA TYR A 226 -15.81 -7.49 -15.74
C TYR A 226 -16.58 -6.84 -14.60
N ARG A 227 -16.00 -6.91 -13.39
CA ARG A 227 -16.64 -6.37 -12.18
C ARG A 227 -16.65 -4.84 -12.21
N GLU A 228 -17.80 -4.26 -11.89
CA GLU A 228 -17.90 -2.82 -11.67
C GLU A 228 -17.06 -2.40 -10.45
N GLY A 229 -16.56 -1.16 -10.45
CA GLY A 229 -15.83 -0.57 -9.32
C GLY A 229 -14.34 -0.83 -9.30
N GLY A 230 -13.77 -1.51 -10.31
CA GLY A 230 -12.33 -1.75 -10.42
C GLY A 230 -11.51 -0.53 -10.88
N GLY A 231 -11.89 0.70 -10.54
CA GLY A 231 -11.27 1.95 -10.99
C GLY A 231 -9.78 2.15 -10.69
N THR A 232 -9.12 1.14 -10.15
CA THR A 232 -7.70 1.16 -9.80
C THR A 232 -6.78 1.34 -10.99
N MET A 233 -7.19 0.92 -12.21
CA MET A 233 -6.34 1.03 -13.41
C MET A 233 -6.15 2.49 -13.82
N PHE A 234 -7.21 3.29 -13.88
CA PHE A 234 -7.11 4.73 -14.20
C PHE A 234 -6.27 5.48 -13.17
N ALA A 235 -6.52 5.30 -11.90
CA ALA A 235 -5.76 5.96 -10.83
C ALA A 235 -4.27 5.58 -10.81
N ILE A 236 -3.87 4.46 -11.41
CA ILE A 236 -2.48 4.05 -11.56
C ILE A 236 -1.85 4.70 -12.81
N TYR A 237 -2.61 4.92 -13.88
CA TYR A 237 -2.13 5.60 -15.09
C TYR A 237 -1.90 7.11 -14.90
N GLU A 238 -2.64 7.74 -13.98
CA GLU A 238 -2.52 9.17 -13.67
C GLU A 238 -1.37 9.49 -12.69
N LYS A 239 -0.68 8.50 -12.18
CA LYS A 239 0.46 8.63 -11.24
C LYS A 239 1.78 8.29 -11.90
#